data_58712982b0d0677fbb6d6ae1d2f196de
#
_entry.id   58712982b0d0677fbb6d6ae1d2f196de
#
_cell.length_a   1.000
_cell.length_b   1.000
_cell.length_c   1.000
_cell.angle_alpha   90.00
_cell.angle_beta   90.00
_cell.angle_gamma   90.00
#
_symmetry.space_group_name_H-M   'P 1'
#
loop_
_entity.id
_entity.type
_entity.pdbx_description
1 polymer ?
#
loop_
_entity_poly.entity_id
_entity_poly.type
_entity_poly.pdbx_seq_one_letter_code
_entity_poly.pdbx_strand_id
1 'polypeptide(L)'
;VGDSVAAAELLDWASIRAITGKAGMPLWLTDLPEGACILLIESRANDKATLETYTQDVIAKLAHIETERPISFSDDPTVFGQYWAMRSALFPIIGGEPPKGTSVIIEDVAFELEHLAAAANDLTELFHKHNYPEGVIYGHALAGNFHFIITPTFNSQADIERFHAFMQDVAEMVINKYDGSMKAEHGTGRAVAPFVEMEWGSDAYTLMKRIKQIFDPEGLLNPGVILNDDNQIHVKNIKPCPVVDDLVDKCIECGFCEKTCPTSALNMSPRQRIATLREIE
;
A
#
# COMPACT_ATOMS: atom_id res chain seq x y z
N VAL A 1 18.97 5.61 -13.58
CA VAL A 1 20.01 4.75 -12.98
C VAL A 1 20.25 3.49 -13.83
N GLY A 2 19.32 3.16 -14.74
CA GLY A 2 19.48 2.07 -15.71
C GLY A 2 19.63 0.71 -15.02
N ASP A 3 20.43 -0.16 -15.64
CA ASP A 3 20.63 -1.55 -15.19
C ASP A 3 21.35 -1.70 -13.83
N SER A 4 21.88 -0.59 -13.28
CA SER A 4 22.60 -0.59 -12.00
C SER A 4 21.67 -0.75 -10.79
N VAL A 5 20.35 -0.55 -10.95
CA VAL A 5 19.35 -0.62 -9.87
C VAL A 5 18.33 -1.71 -10.16
N ALA A 6 18.21 -2.67 -9.24
CA ALA A 6 17.25 -3.77 -9.33
C ALA A 6 15.95 -3.48 -8.57
N ALA A 7 16.01 -2.67 -7.50
CA ALA A 7 14.85 -2.19 -6.77
C ALA A 7 15.13 -0.83 -6.11
N ALA A 8 14.09 -0.02 -5.96
CA ALA A 8 14.11 1.18 -5.14
C ALA A 8 12.79 1.29 -4.37
N GLU A 9 12.86 1.21 -3.05
CA GLU A 9 11.70 1.20 -2.14
C GLU A 9 11.64 2.51 -1.38
N LEU A 10 10.49 3.18 -1.45
CA LEU A 10 10.24 4.43 -0.74
C LEU A 10 9.55 4.16 0.60
N LEU A 11 9.94 4.91 1.62
CA LEU A 11 9.22 5.08 2.87
C LEU A 11 9.09 6.58 3.14
N ASP A 12 7.87 7.06 3.30
CA ASP A 12 7.59 8.44 3.72
C ASP A 12 7.84 8.66 5.21
N TRP A 13 7.72 9.91 5.66
CA TRP A 13 7.91 10.25 7.07
C TRP A 13 6.92 9.53 8.01
N ALA A 14 5.67 9.40 7.61
CA ALA A 14 4.66 8.70 8.40
C ALA A 14 4.99 7.20 8.57
N SER A 15 5.47 6.56 7.49
CA SER A 15 6.00 5.19 7.53
C SER A 15 7.18 5.04 8.47
N ILE A 16 8.15 5.98 8.41
CA ILE A 16 9.32 5.99 9.30
C ILE A 16 8.90 6.10 10.77
N ARG A 17 8.03 7.05 11.10
CA ARG A 17 7.49 7.21 12.46
C ARG A 17 6.82 5.94 12.97
N ALA A 18 6.03 5.29 12.14
CA ALA A 18 5.29 4.09 12.52
C ALA A 18 6.20 2.93 12.97
N ILE A 19 7.38 2.80 12.37
CA ILE A 19 8.33 1.71 12.67
C ILE A 19 9.42 2.11 13.66
N THR A 20 9.65 3.41 13.89
CA THR A 20 10.69 3.90 14.79
C THR A 20 10.47 3.39 16.21
N GLY A 21 11.51 2.85 16.83
CA GLY A 21 11.48 2.29 18.19
C GLY A 21 10.82 0.91 18.31
N LYS A 22 10.31 0.33 17.24
CA LYS A 22 9.75 -1.03 17.25
C LYS A 22 10.87 -2.08 17.29
N ALA A 23 10.56 -3.25 17.84
CA ALA A 23 11.53 -4.35 17.95
C ALA A 23 12.09 -4.77 16.59
N GLY A 24 13.41 -4.91 16.51
CA GLY A 24 14.11 -5.28 15.28
C GLY A 24 14.38 -4.14 14.30
N MET A 25 13.91 -2.93 14.59
CA MET A 25 14.15 -1.76 13.73
C MET A 25 15.50 -1.10 14.05
N PRO A 26 16.17 -0.51 13.03
CA PRO A 26 17.44 0.19 13.23
C PRO A 26 17.28 1.39 14.17
N LEU A 27 18.20 1.55 15.13
CA LEU A 27 18.16 2.67 16.09
C LEU A 27 18.33 4.03 15.41
N TRP A 28 19.06 4.12 14.31
CA TRP A 28 19.30 5.38 13.60
C TRP A 28 18.03 6.03 13.02
N LEU A 29 16.89 5.30 12.96
CA LEU A 29 15.62 5.90 12.57
C LEU A 29 15.18 7.02 13.53
N THR A 30 15.61 6.96 14.80
CA THR A 30 15.34 8.01 15.80
C THR A 30 16.06 9.33 15.53
N ASP A 31 17.10 9.30 14.73
CA ASP A 31 17.97 10.46 14.46
C ASP A 31 17.52 11.23 13.20
N LEU A 32 16.56 10.71 12.47
CA LEU A 32 16.05 11.36 11.26
C LEU A 32 15.16 12.57 11.59
N PRO A 33 15.34 13.69 10.87
CA PRO A 33 14.53 14.88 11.07
C PRO A 33 13.08 14.64 10.59
N GLU A 34 12.18 15.48 11.10
CA GLU A 34 10.80 15.50 10.63
C GLU A 34 10.73 15.80 9.13
N GLY A 35 9.89 15.07 8.42
CA GLY A 35 9.75 15.18 6.96
C GLY A 35 10.78 14.40 6.15
N ALA A 36 11.72 13.69 6.79
CA ALA A 36 12.64 12.82 6.08
C ALA A 36 11.90 11.70 5.33
N CYS A 37 12.46 11.25 4.22
CA CYS A 37 12.06 10.02 3.53
C CYS A 37 13.25 9.08 3.39
N ILE A 38 12.97 7.79 3.25
CA ILE A 38 13.99 6.76 2.99
C ILE A 38 13.77 6.20 1.60
N LEU A 39 14.87 6.08 0.84
CA LEU A 39 14.92 5.31 -0.38
C LEU A 39 15.89 4.15 -0.20
N LEU A 40 15.37 2.92 -0.10
CA LEU A 40 16.17 1.70 -0.07
C LEU A 40 16.45 1.26 -1.50
N ILE A 41 17.72 1.28 -1.90
CA ILE A 41 18.15 0.93 -3.26
C ILE A 41 18.88 -0.41 -3.23
N GLU A 42 18.47 -1.32 -4.12
CA GLU A 42 19.15 -2.60 -4.31
C GLU A 42 19.80 -2.67 -5.69
N SER A 43 21.05 -3.14 -5.73
CA SER A 43 21.78 -3.51 -6.93
C SER A 43 22.00 -5.02 -6.96
N ARG A 44 21.89 -5.66 -8.13
CA ARG A 44 22.12 -7.08 -8.31
C ARG A 44 23.04 -7.32 -9.52
N ALA A 45 23.96 -8.26 -9.38
CA ALA A 45 24.82 -8.70 -10.48
C ALA A 45 25.19 -10.17 -10.33
N ASN A 46 25.67 -10.80 -11.41
CA ASN A 46 26.09 -12.19 -11.41
C ASN A 46 27.50 -12.41 -10.84
N ASP A 47 28.28 -11.33 -10.73
CA ASP A 47 29.63 -11.36 -10.17
C ASP A 47 29.93 -10.09 -9.36
N LYS A 48 30.95 -10.19 -8.49
CA LYS A 48 31.32 -9.12 -7.56
C LYS A 48 31.85 -7.87 -8.26
N ALA A 49 32.61 -7.99 -9.33
CA ALA A 49 33.20 -6.84 -10.02
C ALA A 49 32.12 -5.99 -10.70
N THR A 50 31.15 -6.65 -11.31
CA THR A 50 29.95 -5.98 -11.89
C THR A 50 29.14 -5.31 -10.81
N LEU A 51 28.90 -5.98 -9.67
CA LEU A 51 28.18 -5.41 -8.54
C LEU A 51 28.87 -4.16 -7.98
N GLU A 52 30.19 -4.19 -7.81
CA GLU A 52 30.99 -3.03 -7.38
C GLU A 52 30.86 -1.88 -8.38
N THR A 53 30.88 -2.16 -9.68
CA THR A 53 30.67 -1.16 -10.72
C THR A 53 29.29 -0.51 -10.61
N TYR A 54 28.23 -1.31 -10.42
CA TYR A 54 26.86 -0.81 -10.29
C TYR A 54 26.67 0.05 -9.06
N THR A 55 27.18 -0.37 -7.91
CA THR A 55 27.06 0.40 -6.67
C THR A 55 27.82 1.72 -6.74
N GLN A 56 29.00 1.75 -7.34
CA GLN A 56 29.76 2.98 -7.57
C GLN A 56 29.05 3.93 -8.55
N ASP A 57 28.46 3.40 -9.62
CA ASP A 57 27.66 4.18 -10.57
C ASP A 57 26.48 4.87 -9.88
N VAL A 58 25.74 4.13 -9.03
CA VAL A 58 24.61 4.67 -8.26
C VAL A 58 25.11 5.77 -7.30
N ILE A 59 26.17 5.53 -6.52
CA ILE A 59 26.74 6.52 -5.60
C ILE A 59 27.15 7.78 -6.35
N ALA A 60 27.83 7.64 -7.49
CA ALA A 60 28.27 8.77 -8.30
C ALA A 60 27.09 9.59 -8.85
N LYS A 61 26.05 8.92 -9.34
CA LYS A 61 24.84 9.58 -9.85
C LYS A 61 24.07 10.33 -8.78
N LEU A 62 24.07 9.84 -7.56
CA LEU A 62 23.37 10.45 -6.42
C LEU A 62 24.22 11.42 -5.61
N ALA A 63 25.53 11.57 -5.91
CA ALA A 63 26.45 12.40 -5.14
C ALA A 63 26.07 13.89 -5.05
N HIS A 64 25.20 14.37 -5.92
CA HIS A 64 24.69 15.74 -5.91
C HIS A 64 23.48 15.94 -4.98
N ILE A 65 22.93 14.86 -4.43
CA ILE A 65 21.78 14.90 -3.51
C ILE A 65 22.30 14.97 -2.09
N GLU A 66 21.87 15.98 -1.35
CA GLU A 66 22.14 16.07 0.08
C GLU A 66 21.30 15.04 0.83
N THR A 67 21.95 14.24 1.67
CA THR A 67 21.31 13.16 2.41
C THR A 67 21.70 13.22 3.89
N GLU A 68 20.75 12.86 4.79
CA GLU A 68 20.99 12.81 6.24
C GLU A 68 22.02 11.76 6.66
N ARG A 69 22.23 10.76 5.83
CA ARG A 69 23.22 9.70 6.03
C ARG A 69 23.99 9.46 4.74
N PRO A 70 25.29 9.14 4.83
CA PRO A 70 26.07 8.81 3.64
C PRO A 70 25.45 7.65 2.86
N ILE A 71 25.38 7.79 1.53
CA ILE A 71 24.92 6.70 0.65
C ILE A 71 25.97 5.58 0.70
N SER A 72 25.56 4.39 1.11
CA SER A 72 26.44 3.23 1.22
C SER A 72 25.70 1.95 0.85
N PHE A 73 26.43 1.02 0.26
CA PHE A 73 25.94 -0.33 -0.04
C PHE A 73 26.67 -1.35 0.85
N SER A 74 26.01 -2.48 1.10
CA SER A 74 26.59 -3.60 1.83
C SER A 74 26.22 -4.91 1.12
N ASP A 75 27.22 -5.81 0.99
CA ASP A 75 27.03 -7.18 0.53
C ASP A 75 26.92 -8.17 1.72
N ASP A 76 26.91 -7.69 2.96
CA ASP A 76 26.65 -8.48 4.16
C ASP A 76 25.16 -8.82 4.27
N PRO A 77 24.78 -10.12 4.21
CA PRO A 77 23.38 -10.53 4.34
C PRO A 77 22.69 -10.08 5.63
N THR A 78 23.44 -9.90 6.71
CA THR A 78 22.90 -9.41 7.98
C THR A 78 22.46 -7.96 7.86
N VAL A 79 23.27 -7.14 7.18
CA VAL A 79 23.02 -5.71 7.01
C VAL A 79 21.86 -5.47 6.03
N PHE A 80 21.96 -5.99 4.81
CA PHE A 80 20.89 -5.76 3.83
C PHE A 80 19.58 -6.47 4.24
N GLY A 81 19.68 -7.62 4.93
CA GLY A 81 18.52 -8.30 5.49
C GLY A 81 17.76 -7.46 6.51
N GLN A 82 18.42 -6.64 7.33
CA GLN A 82 17.77 -5.69 8.23
C GLN A 82 16.99 -4.61 7.48
N TYR A 83 17.55 -4.08 6.38
CA TYR A 83 16.85 -3.06 5.58
C TYR A 83 15.60 -3.63 4.90
N TRP A 84 15.69 -4.84 4.33
CA TRP A 84 14.52 -5.51 3.79
C TRP A 84 13.50 -5.91 4.86
N ALA A 85 13.94 -6.31 6.04
CA ALA A 85 13.07 -6.57 7.17
C ALA A 85 12.32 -5.29 7.60
N MET A 86 13.00 -4.14 7.63
CA MET A 86 12.38 -2.83 7.89
C MET A 86 11.26 -2.53 6.88
N ARG A 87 11.53 -2.69 5.59
CA ARG A 87 10.53 -2.49 4.53
C ARG A 87 9.33 -3.44 4.67
N SER A 88 9.60 -4.71 4.93
CA SER A 88 8.58 -5.76 5.04
C SER A 88 7.73 -5.65 6.32
N ALA A 89 8.26 -5.02 7.36
CA ALA A 89 7.58 -4.84 8.63
C ALA A 89 6.52 -3.72 8.61
N LEU A 90 6.53 -2.84 7.62
CA LEU A 90 5.62 -1.68 7.55
C LEU A 90 4.16 -2.09 7.67
N PHE A 91 3.68 -2.95 6.79
CA PHE A 91 2.28 -3.36 6.80
C PHE A 91 1.87 -4.08 8.11
N PRO A 92 2.63 -5.09 8.61
CA PRO A 92 2.33 -5.71 9.89
C PRO A 92 2.35 -4.75 11.08
N ILE A 93 3.24 -3.76 11.11
CA ILE A 93 3.35 -2.81 12.21
C ILE A 93 2.20 -1.79 12.14
N ILE A 94 1.99 -1.15 11.00
CA ILE A 94 0.94 -0.13 10.83
C ILE A 94 -0.44 -0.76 10.98
N GLY A 95 -0.64 -1.93 10.36
CA GLY A 95 -1.89 -2.66 10.47
C GLY A 95 -2.10 -3.37 11.81
N GLY A 96 -1.02 -3.66 12.55
CA GLY A 96 -1.10 -4.44 13.80
C GLY A 96 -1.57 -3.66 15.03
N GLU A 97 -1.55 -2.33 14.99
CA GLU A 97 -1.99 -1.46 16.09
C GLU A 97 -2.89 -0.31 15.57
N PRO A 98 -3.93 -0.59 14.75
CA PRO A 98 -4.82 0.46 14.28
C PRO A 98 -5.63 1.04 15.44
N PRO A 99 -6.12 2.27 15.33
CA PRO A 99 -7.09 2.80 16.29
C PRO A 99 -8.31 1.88 16.37
N LYS A 100 -8.84 1.67 17.59
CA LYS A 100 -9.98 0.77 17.80
C LYS A 100 -11.20 1.20 17.00
N GLY A 101 -11.90 0.23 16.41
CA GLY A 101 -13.08 0.47 15.60
C GLY A 101 -12.81 1.02 14.21
N THR A 102 -11.54 1.00 13.77
CA THR A 102 -11.15 1.37 12.41
C THR A 102 -10.89 0.15 11.55
N SER A 103 -11.01 0.31 10.24
CA SER A 103 -10.58 -0.67 9.25
C SER A 103 -9.25 -0.23 8.65
N VAL A 104 -8.33 -1.17 8.46
CA VAL A 104 -7.08 -0.90 7.75
C VAL A 104 -7.33 -1.06 6.26
N ILE A 105 -7.25 0.04 5.51
CA ILE A 105 -7.38 0.06 4.05
C ILE A 105 -5.99 0.26 3.46
N ILE A 106 -5.59 -0.68 2.62
CA ILE A 106 -4.39 -0.59 1.81
C ILE A 106 -4.78 -0.54 0.34
N GLU A 107 -4.30 0.47 -0.35
CA GLU A 107 -4.49 0.65 -1.79
C GLU A 107 -3.15 0.88 -2.46
N ASP A 108 -3.11 0.74 -3.79
CA ASP A 108 -1.94 1.03 -4.58
C ASP A 108 -2.29 1.83 -5.83
N VAL A 109 -1.40 2.73 -6.20
CA VAL A 109 -1.54 3.60 -7.37
C VAL A 109 -0.20 3.65 -8.12
N ALA A 110 -0.23 3.93 -9.39
CA ALA A 110 0.98 4.02 -10.19
C ALA A 110 1.04 5.33 -10.99
N PHE A 111 2.26 5.83 -11.17
CA PHE A 111 2.57 7.09 -11.84
C PHE A 111 3.82 6.93 -12.71
N GLU A 112 3.96 7.77 -13.72
CA GLU A 112 5.26 7.99 -14.36
C GLU A 112 6.28 8.51 -13.33
N LEU A 113 7.54 8.06 -13.44
CA LEU A 113 8.59 8.35 -12.44
C LEU A 113 8.78 9.83 -12.17
N GLU A 114 8.63 10.68 -13.18
CA GLU A 114 8.77 12.13 -13.06
C GLU A 114 7.70 12.79 -12.18
N HIS A 115 6.57 12.12 -11.99
CA HIS A 115 5.45 12.61 -11.19
C HIS A 115 5.45 12.13 -9.74
N LEU A 116 6.30 11.15 -9.37
CA LEU A 116 6.25 10.50 -8.06
C LEU A 116 6.31 11.48 -6.88
N ALA A 117 7.25 12.41 -6.89
CA ALA A 117 7.40 13.35 -5.77
C ALA A 117 6.18 14.26 -5.61
N ALA A 118 5.65 14.77 -6.74
CA ALA A 118 4.46 15.62 -6.73
C ALA A 118 3.21 14.82 -6.31
N ALA A 119 3.06 13.61 -6.83
CA ALA A 119 1.94 12.73 -6.49
C ALA A 119 1.95 12.31 -5.00
N ALA A 120 3.13 12.05 -4.41
CA ALA A 120 3.25 11.76 -2.99
C ALA A 120 2.80 12.95 -2.12
N ASN A 121 3.19 14.16 -2.48
CA ASN A 121 2.77 15.38 -1.77
C ASN A 121 1.24 15.58 -1.90
N ASP A 122 0.68 15.48 -3.10
CA ASP A 122 -0.76 15.62 -3.31
C ASP A 122 -1.54 14.55 -2.53
N LEU A 123 -1.08 13.30 -2.51
CA LEU A 123 -1.72 12.24 -1.75
C LEU A 123 -1.69 12.52 -0.25
N THR A 124 -0.58 13.07 0.26
CA THR A 124 -0.48 13.52 1.65
C THR A 124 -1.47 14.66 1.94
N GLU A 125 -1.62 15.61 1.02
CA GLU A 125 -2.63 16.68 1.15
C GLU A 125 -4.05 16.11 1.17
N LEU A 126 -4.35 15.10 0.34
CA LEU A 126 -5.65 14.41 0.37
C LEU A 126 -5.90 13.69 1.69
N PHE A 127 -4.88 13.08 2.31
CA PHE A 127 -5.02 12.52 3.66
C PHE A 127 -5.45 13.57 4.67
N HIS A 128 -4.81 14.75 4.66
CA HIS A 128 -5.17 15.84 5.55
C HIS A 128 -6.58 16.39 5.25
N LYS A 129 -6.90 16.61 3.97
CA LYS A 129 -8.20 17.10 3.52
C LYS A 129 -9.35 16.23 4.01
N HIS A 130 -9.18 14.91 3.97
CA HIS A 130 -10.22 13.95 4.34
C HIS A 130 -10.08 13.43 5.78
N ASN A 131 -9.24 14.08 6.60
CA ASN A 131 -9.05 13.74 8.01
C ASN A 131 -8.51 12.31 8.24
N TYR A 132 -7.50 11.94 7.45
CA TYR A 132 -6.67 10.74 7.60
C TYR A 132 -5.19 11.11 7.84
N PRO A 133 -4.85 11.97 8.84
CA PRO A 133 -3.50 12.54 8.99
C PRO A 133 -2.42 11.50 9.30
N GLU A 134 -2.81 10.30 9.71
CA GLU A 134 -1.91 9.17 9.96
C GLU A 134 -1.73 8.27 8.74
N GLY A 135 -2.23 8.70 7.57
CA GLY A 135 -2.01 8.01 6.31
C GLY A 135 -0.53 7.88 6.00
N VAL A 136 -0.10 6.74 5.49
CA VAL A 136 1.30 6.44 5.15
C VAL A 136 1.44 6.12 3.68
N ILE A 137 2.59 6.48 3.10
CA ILE A 137 2.96 6.18 1.73
C ILE A 137 4.27 5.42 1.73
N TYR A 138 4.28 4.28 1.05
CA TYR A 138 5.48 3.52 0.77
C TYR A 138 5.32 2.78 -0.55
N GLY A 139 6.38 2.24 -1.12
CA GLY A 139 6.20 1.44 -2.33
C GLY A 139 7.42 1.32 -3.21
N HIS A 140 7.19 0.77 -4.38
CA HIS A 140 8.17 0.42 -5.39
C HIS A 140 8.49 1.63 -6.27
N ALA A 141 9.29 2.57 -5.75
CA ALA A 141 9.58 3.83 -6.42
C ALA A 141 10.18 3.63 -7.83
N LEU A 142 11.00 2.58 -8.04
CA LEU A 142 11.54 2.27 -9.36
C LEU A 142 10.46 1.94 -10.40
N ALA A 143 9.36 1.36 -9.97
CA ALA A 143 8.22 1.00 -10.81
C ALA A 143 7.12 2.07 -10.86
N GLY A 144 7.33 3.22 -10.22
CA GLY A 144 6.30 4.27 -10.15
C GLY A 144 5.11 3.92 -9.27
N ASN A 145 5.20 2.87 -8.47
CA ASN A 145 4.09 2.36 -7.68
C ASN A 145 4.17 2.79 -6.21
N PHE A 146 3.08 3.36 -5.71
CA PHE A 146 2.86 3.66 -4.31
C PHE A 146 1.76 2.78 -3.71
N HIS A 147 2.04 2.26 -2.52
CA HIS A 147 1.02 1.78 -1.60
C HIS A 147 0.72 2.88 -0.60
N PHE A 148 -0.53 3.01 -0.22
CA PHE A 148 -0.90 3.85 0.90
C PHE A 148 -1.82 3.10 1.86
N ILE A 149 -1.70 3.43 3.14
CA ILE A 149 -2.56 2.86 4.18
C ILE A 149 -3.25 4.01 4.90
N ILE A 150 -4.56 3.90 5.05
CA ILE A 150 -5.39 4.74 5.91
C ILE A 150 -6.20 3.87 6.85
N THR A 151 -6.69 4.45 7.93
CA THR A 151 -7.47 3.75 8.97
C THR A 151 -8.84 4.41 9.17
N PRO A 152 -9.76 4.34 8.18
CA PRO A 152 -11.09 4.90 8.31
C PRO A 152 -11.94 4.17 9.34
N THR A 153 -12.87 4.89 9.97
CA THR A 153 -14.06 4.32 10.60
C THR A 153 -15.18 4.18 9.58
N PHE A 154 -16.09 3.25 9.81
CA PHE A 154 -17.31 3.07 9.02
C PHE A 154 -18.54 2.95 9.93
N ASN A 155 -18.51 3.66 11.06
CA ASN A 155 -19.54 3.59 12.10
C ASN A 155 -20.74 4.50 11.82
N SER A 156 -20.62 5.40 10.85
CA SER A 156 -21.67 6.36 10.49
C SER A 156 -21.74 6.56 8.97
N GLN A 157 -22.88 7.05 8.50
CA GLN A 157 -23.04 7.44 7.10
C GLN A 157 -22.03 8.54 6.70
N ALA A 158 -21.70 9.46 7.59
CA ALA A 158 -20.70 10.51 7.35
C ALA A 158 -19.28 9.93 7.15
N ASP A 159 -18.93 8.83 7.84
CA ASP A 159 -17.64 8.15 7.63
C ASP A 159 -17.57 7.53 6.24
N ILE A 160 -18.66 6.89 5.80
CA ILE A 160 -18.78 6.27 4.48
C ILE A 160 -18.69 7.33 3.37
N GLU A 161 -19.38 8.45 3.53
CA GLU A 161 -19.35 9.58 2.59
C GLU A 161 -17.95 10.21 2.52
N ARG A 162 -17.26 10.34 3.65
CA ARG A 162 -15.87 10.84 3.71
C ARG A 162 -14.92 9.92 2.94
N PHE A 163 -15.02 8.61 3.16
CA PHE A 163 -14.20 7.62 2.44
C PHE A 163 -14.51 7.63 0.94
N HIS A 164 -15.79 7.70 0.56
CA HIS A 164 -16.20 7.84 -0.83
C HIS A 164 -15.58 9.08 -1.48
N ALA A 165 -15.71 10.23 -0.84
CA ALA A 165 -15.15 11.50 -1.33
C ALA A 165 -13.61 11.43 -1.43
N PHE A 166 -12.95 10.81 -0.47
CA PHE A 166 -11.50 10.57 -0.51
C PHE A 166 -11.11 9.76 -1.75
N MET A 167 -11.77 8.62 -1.99
CA MET A 167 -11.46 7.78 -3.14
C MET A 167 -11.75 8.46 -4.49
N GLN A 168 -12.77 9.33 -4.55
CA GLN A 168 -13.03 10.15 -5.73
C GLN A 168 -11.91 11.16 -5.99
N ASP A 169 -11.45 11.87 -4.96
CA ASP A 169 -10.34 12.81 -5.08
C ASP A 169 -9.02 12.11 -5.45
N VAL A 170 -8.77 10.91 -4.89
CA VAL A 170 -7.61 10.09 -5.29
C VAL A 170 -7.72 9.70 -6.76
N ALA A 171 -8.88 9.26 -7.24
CA ALA A 171 -9.07 8.90 -8.64
C ALA A 171 -8.88 10.11 -9.57
N GLU A 172 -9.42 11.28 -9.19
CA GLU A 172 -9.23 12.52 -9.95
C GLU A 172 -7.74 12.92 -10.02
N MET A 173 -7.03 12.84 -8.90
CA MET A 173 -5.59 13.13 -8.85
C MET A 173 -4.80 12.13 -9.72
N VAL A 174 -5.02 10.84 -9.52
CA VAL A 174 -4.24 9.78 -10.21
C VAL A 174 -4.50 9.81 -11.69
N ILE A 175 -5.76 9.78 -12.11
CA ILE A 175 -6.15 9.62 -13.52
C ILE A 175 -6.03 10.95 -14.27
N ASN A 176 -6.73 11.99 -13.81
CA ASN A 176 -6.87 13.22 -14.60
C ASN A 176 -5.69 14.19 -14.45
N LYS A 177 -5.06 14.23 -13.26
CA LYS A 177 -3.90 15.13 -13.06
C LYS A 177 -2.59 14.50 -13.53
N TYR A 178 -2.39 13.21 -13.31
CA TYR A 178 -1.10 12.56 -13.52
C TYR A 178 -1.10 11.48 -14.61
N ASP A 179 -2.22 11.22 -15.29
CA ASP A 179 -2.37 10.13 -16.27
C ASP A 179 -1.86 8.79 -15.74
N GLY A 180 -2.09 8.56 -14.44
CA GLY A 180 -1.65 7.38 -13.70
C GLY A 180 -2.68 6.27 -13.69
N SER A 181 -2.39 5.20 -12.95
CA SER A 181 -3.29 4.07 -12.78
C SER A 181 -3.75 3.92 -11.32
N MET A 182 -5.05 3.66 -11.16
CA MET A 182 -5.67 3.40 -9.86
C MET A 182 -5.31 2.03 -9.29
N LYS A 183 -4.66 1.17 -10.05
CA LYS A 183 -4.13 -0.12 -9.61
C LYS A 183 -2.84 -0.49 -10.35
N ALA A 184 -1.81 -0.81 -9.56
CA ALA A 184 -0.55 -1.31 -10.07
C ALA A 184 -0.47 -2.84 -9.94
N GLU A 185 -0.50 -3.39 -8.72
CA GLU A 185 -0.30 -4.82 -8.47
C GLU A 185 -1.40 -5.49 -7.63
N HIS A 186 -2.20 -4.72 -6.84
CA HIS A 186 -3.22 -5.31 -5.94
C HIS A 186 -4.49 -5.79 -6.66
N GLY A 187 -4.64 -5.48 -7.95
CA GLY A 187 -5.83 -5.78 -8.74
C GLY A 187 -7.02 -4.86 -8.42
N THR A 188 -7.86 -4.63 -9.41
CA THR A 188 -8.97 -3.67 -9.32
C THR A 188 -10.04 -4.07 -8.30
N GLY A 189 -10.39 -5.35 -8.25
CA GLY A 189 -11.45 -5.84 -7.37
C GLY A 189 -12.78 -5.10 -7.58
N ARG A 190 -13.55 -4.94 -6.51
CA ARG A 190 -14.72 -4.06 -6.43
C ARG A 190 -14.37 -2.67 -5.91
N ALA A 191 -13.26 -2.54 -5.18
CA ALA A 191 -12.84 -1.30 -4.55
C ALA A 191 -12.55 -0.19 -5.57
N VAL A 192 -11.97 -0.55 -6.71
CA VAL A 192 -11.59 0.39 -7.78
C VAL A 192 -12.47 0.26 -9.02
N ALA A 193 -13.37 -0.73 -9.10
CA ALA A 193 -14.28 -0.92 -10.23
C ALA A 193 -15.04 0.36 -10.66
N PRO A 194 -15.48 1.27 -9.76
CA PRO A 194 -16.13 2.53 -10.16
C PRO A 194 -15.29 3.47 -11.00
N PHE A 195 -13.97 3.34 -10.95
CA PHE A 195 -13.04 4.26 -11.59
C PHE A 195 -12.44 3.71 -12.89
N VAL A 196 -12.74 2.45 -13.26
CA VAL A 196 -12.17 1.80 -14.45
C VAL A 196 -12.54 2.51 -15.75
N GLU A 197 -13.80 2.94 -15.90
CA GLU A 197 -14.21 3.68 -17.10
C GLU A 197 -13.54 5.06 -17.17
N MET A 198 -13.33 5.72 -16.03
CA MET A 198 -12.62 6.99 -15.95
C MET A 198 -11.16 6.85 -16.39
N GLU A 199 -10.48 5.77 -15.98
CA GLU A 199 -9.07 5.50 -16.30
C GLU A 199 -8.88 5.07 -17.76
N TRP A 200 -9.74 4.19 -18.27
CA TRP A 200 -9.53 3.54 -19.57
C TRP A 200 -10.36 4.15 -20.71
N GLY A 201 -11.33 5.01 -20.38
CA GLY A 201 -12.26 5.60 -21.32
C GLY A 201 -13.38 4.64 -21.74
N SER A 202 -14.47 5.22 -22.26
CA SER A 202 -15.71 4.51 -22.58
C SER A 202 -15.54 3.43 -23.66
N ASP A 203 -14.68 3.64 -24.63
CA ASP A 203 -14.46 2.68 -25.72
C ASP A 203 -13.77 1.41 -25.22
N ALA A 204 -12.69 1.56 -24.45
CA ALA A 204 -12.00 0.43 -23.83
C ALA A 204 -12.89 -0.28 -22.80
N TYR A 205 -13.62 0.47 -21.97
CA TYR A 205 -14.54 -0.10 -20.99
C TYR A 205 -15.68 -0.89 -21.67
N THR A 206 -16.22 -0.39 -22.77
CA THR A 206 -17.21 -1.12 -23.59
C THR A 206 -16.63 -2.41 -24.17
N LEU A 207 -15.37 -2.36 -24.66
CA LEU A 207 -14.69 -3.57 -25.12
C LEU A 207 -14.50 -4.60 -24.00
N MET A 208 -14.11 -4.19 -22.81
CA MET A 208 -14.01 -5.06 -21.64
C MET A 208 -15.35 -5.73 -21.31
N LYS A 209 -16.45 -4.98 -21.32
CA LYS A 209 -17.81 -5.52 -21.13
C LYS A 209 -18.18 -6.56 -22.20
N ARG A 210 -17.84 -6.31 -23.45
CA ARG A 210 -18.09 -7.27 -24.55
C ARG A 210 -17.27 -8.55 -24.41
N ILE A 211 -16.00 -8.44 -24.00
CA ILE A 211 -15.15 -9.62 -23.72
C ILE A 211 -15.78 -10.43 -22.57
N LYS A 212 -16.14 -9.75 -21.48
CA LYS A 212 -16.82 -10.40 -20.34
C LYS A 212 -18.08 -11.14 -20.77
N GLN A 213 -18.92 -10.51 -21.57
CA GLN A 213 -20.18 -11.12 -22.04
C GLN A 213 -19.96 -12.36 -22.93
N ILE A 214 -18.87 -12.42 -23.70
CA ILE A 214 -18.53 -13.57 -24.53
C ILE A 214 -18.12 -14.78 -23.67
N PHE A 215 -17.30 -14.55 -22.63
CA PHE A 215 -16.76 -15.62 -21.78
C PHE A 215 -17.66 -15.98 -20.60
N ASP A 216 -18.54 -15.08 -20.20
CA ASP A 216 -19.43 -15.25 -19.05
C ASP A 216 -20.80 -14.61 -19.33
N PRO A 217 -21.55 -15.18 -20.27
CA PRO A 217 -22.85 -14.63 -20.67
C PRO A 217 -23.90 -14.62 -19.55
N GLU A 218 -23.77 -15.53 -18.59
CA GLU A 218 -24.68 -15.66 -17.44
C GLU A 218 -24.23 -14.76 -16.25
N GLY A 219 -23.05 -14.12 -16.32
CA GLY A 219 -22.52 -13.26 -15.25
C GLY A 219 -22.19 -13.98 -13.94
N LEU A 220 -21.79 -15.25 -14.01
CA LEU A 220 -21.52 -16.09 -12.85
C LEU A 220 -20.12 -15.89 -12.26
N LEU A 221 -19.14 -15.48 -13.09
CA LEU A 221 -17.74 -15.39 -12.69
C LEU A 221 -17.44 -14.01 -12.13
N ASN A 222 -17.10 -13.93 -10.84
CA ASN A 222 -16.70 -12.70 -10.14
C ASN A 222 -17.61 -11.49 -10.46
N PRO A 223 -18.90 -11.54 -10.21
CA PRO A 223 -19.81 -10.46 -10.55
C PRO A 223 -19.43 -9.15 -9.87
N GLY A 224 -19.37 -8.07 -10.65
CA GLY A 224 -19.06 -6.73 -10.17
C GLY A 224 -17.58 -6.47 -9.85
N VAL A 225 -16.68 -7.40 -10.20
CA VAL A 225 -15.23 -7.22 -10.14
C VAL A 225 -14.74 -6.64 -11.46
N ILE A 226 -13.94 -5.56 -11.41
CA ILE A 226 -13.44 -4.75 -12.54
C ILE A 226 -14.59 -4.02 -13.27
N LEU A 227 -15.59 -4.74 -13.71
CA LEU A 227 -16.76 -4.21 -14.45
C LEU A 227 -17.96 -4.11 -13.51
N ASN A 228 -18.40 -2.89 -13.24
CA ASN A 228 -19.52 -2.65 -12.35
C ASN A 228 -20.25 -1.38 -12.77
N ASP A 229 -21.56 -1.45 -12.93
CA ASP A 229 -22.39 -0.28 -13.26
C ASP A 229 -22.78 0.54 -12.02
N ASP A 230 -22.45 0.05 -10.83
CA ASP A 230 -22.66 0.75 -9.57
C ASP A 230 -21.41 1.54 -9.16
N ASN A 231 -21.44 2.83 -9.38
CA ASN A 231 -20.34 3.77 -9.06
C ASN A 231 -20.09 3.94 -7.56
N GLN A 232 -20.89 3.31 -6.70
CA GLN A 232 -20.73 3.33 -5.24
C GLN A 232 -20.45 1.95 -4.66
N ILE A 233 -20.12 0.96 -5.49
CA ILE A 233 -19.92 -0.42 -5.00
C ILE A 233 -18.83 -0.52 -3.93
N HIS A 234 -17.79 0.33 -3.99
CA HIS A 234 -16.69 0.39 -3.04
C HIS A 234 -17.09 0.85 -1.62
N VAL A 235 -18.27 1.44 -1.49
CA VAL A 235 -18.81 1.89 -0.20
C VAL A 235 -20.08 1.13 0.21
N LYS A 236 -20.42 0.06 -0.50
CA LYS A 236 -21.55 -0.80 -0.18
C LYS A 236 -21.10 -2.08 0.51
N ASN A 237 -21.92 -2.55 1.45
CA ASN A 237 -21.66 -3.78 2.20
C ASN A 237 -20.29 -3.78 2.89
N ILE A 238 -19.89 -2.63 3.42
CA ILE A 238 -18.65 -2.49 4.18
C ILE A 238 -18.80 -3.31 5.46
N LYS A 239 -17.79 -4.14 5.73
CA LYS A 239 -17.74 -4.94 6.94
C LYS A 239 -17.50 -4.02 8.15
N PRO A 240 -18.39 -4.01 9.15
CA PRO A 240 -18.14 -3.27 10.37
C PRO A 240 -16.97 -3.90 11.15
N CYS A 241 -16.26 -3.09 11.93
CA CYS A 241 -15.20 -3.54 12.83
C CYS A 241 -15.56 -3.13 14.26
N PRO A 242 -16.55 -3.80 14.91
CA PRO A 242 -16.97 -3.45 16.26
C PRO A 242 -15.83 -3.67 17.25
N VAL A 243 -15.78 -2.82 18.27
CA VAL A 243 -14.87 -2.98 19.41
C VAL A 243 -15.41 -4.06 20.32
N VAL A 244 -14.61 -5.09 20.58
CA VAL A 244 -15.00 -6.28 21.38
C VAL A 244 -14.11 -6.43 22.62
N ASP A 245 -12.79 -6.47 22.41
CA ASP A 245 -11.80 -6.71 23.48
C ASP A 245 -10.43 -6.18 23.04
N ASP A 246 -9.67 -5.61 23.98
CA ASP A 246 -8.38 -4.96 23.73
C ASP A 246 -7.34 -5.84 23.00
N LEU A 247 -7.38 -7.15 23.22
CA LEU A 247 -6.49 -8.09 22.52
C LEU A 247 -7.03 -8.45 21.14
N VAL A 248 -8.33 -8.67 21.04
CA VAL A 248 -9.02 -9.03 19.79
C VAL A 248 -9.00 -7.89 18.79
N ASP A 249 -9.14 -6.65 19.26
CA ASP A 249 -9.19 -5.45 18.44
C ASP A 249 -7.86 -5.09 17.77
N LYS A 250 -6.76 -5.72 18.18
CA LYS A 250 -5.48 -5.67 17.46
C LYS A 250 -5.49 -6.48 16.17
N CYS A 251 -6.47 -7.32 15.93
CA CYS A 251 -6.56 -8.15 14.74
C CYS A 251 -7.12 -7.36 13.55
N ILE A 252 -6.32 -7.23 12.50
CA ILE A 252 -6.71 -6.64 11.20
C ILE A 252 -7.15 -7.68 10.16
N GLU A 253 -7.33 -8.92 10.59
CA GLU A 253 -7.75 -10.04 9.75
C GLU A 253 -6.80 -10.37 8.58
N CYS A 254 -5.53 -10.01 8.65
CA CYS A 254 -4.51 -10.23 7.60
C CYS A 254 -4.19 -11.71 7.32
N GLY A 255 -4.55 -12.64 8.21
CA GLY A 255 -4.33 -14.08 8.01
C GLY A 255 -2.92 -14.59 8.31
N PHE A 256 -1.95 -13.76 8.70
CA PHE A 256 -0.58 -14.21 8.99
C PHE A 256 -0.50 -15.29 10.08
N CYS A 257 -1.40 -15.25 11.06
CA CYS A 257 -1.49 -16.27 12.11
C CYS A 257 -1.93 -17.66 11.61
N GLU A 258 -2.52 -17.77 10.42
CA GLU A 258 -3.05 -19.04 9.91
C GLU A 258 -1.94 -20.05 9.65
N LYS A 259 -0.79 -19.59 9.12
CA LYS A 259 0.37 -20.45 8.83
C LYS A 259 1.02 -21.04 10.07
N THR A 260 0.91 -20.37 11.22
CA THR A 260 1.52 -20.77 12.49
C THR A 260 0.54 -21.44 13.44
N CYS A 261 -0.74 -21.44 13.13
CA CYS A 261 -1.77 -22.04 13.97
C CYS A 261 -1.75 -23.57 13.87
N PRO A 262 -1.45 -24.31 14.94
CA PRO A 262 -1.38 -25.76 14.90
C PRO A 262 -2.71 -26.44 14.61
N THR A 263 -3.83 -25.73 14.76
CA THR A 263 -5.19 -26.28 14.56
C THR A 263 -5.88 -25.75 13.31
N SER A 264 -5.21 -24.96 12.48
CA SER A 264 -5.84 -24.31 11.31
C SER A 264 -6.45 -25.31 10.29
N ALA A 265 -5.88 -26.52 10.19
CA ALA A 265 -6.40 -27.58 9.32
C ALA A 265 -7.51 -28.42 9.96
N LEU A 266 -7.69 -28.32 11.27
CA LEU A 266 -8.65 -29.12 12.05
C LEU A 266 -9.84 -28.32 12.55
N ASN A 267 -9.69 -27.00 12.62
CA ASN A 267 -10.62 -26.10 13.28
C ASN A 267 -10.46 -24.68 12.66
N MET A 268 -11.30 -23.73 13.11
CA MET A 268 -11.22 -22.34 12.72
C MET A 268 -9.85 -21.75 13.10
N SER A 269 -9.24 -21.00 12.18
CA SER A 269 -8.02 -20.23 12.43
C SER A 269 -8.27 -19.12 13.47
N PRO A 270 -7.22 -18.54 14.08
CA PRO A 270 -7.41 -17.41 14.98
C PRO A 270 -8.17 -16.25 14.32
N ARG A 271 -7.87 -15.90 13.08
CA ARG A 271 -8.58 -14.89 12.31
C ARG A 271 -10.07 -15.19 12.19
N GLN A 272 -10.43 -16.43 11.81
CA GLN A 272 -11.83 -16.82 11.67
C GLN A 272 -12.60 -16.77 12.99
N ARG A 273 -11.96 -17.16 14.11
CA ARG A 273 -12.57 -17.06 15.45
C ARG A 273 -12.83 -15.60 15.83
N ILE A 274 -11.87 -14.71 15.58
CA ILE A 274 -12.01 -13.28 15.85
C ILE A 274 -13.10 -12.67 14.98
N ALA A 275 -13.11 -12.96 13.68
CA ALA A 275 -14.13 -12.48 12.77
C ALA A 275 -15.54 -12.96 13.21
N THR A 276 -15.65 -14.22 13.65
CA THR A 276 -16.92 -14.76 14.19
C THR A 276 -17.32 -14.05 15.49
N LEU A 277 -16.39 -13.78 16.37
CA LEU A 277 -16.69 -13.07 17.62
C LEU A 277 -17.22 -11.65 17.36
N ARG A 278 -16.58 -10.93 16.44
CA ARG A 278 -17.02 -9.59 16.03
C ARG A 278 -18.41 -9.58 15.38
N GLU A 279 -18.78 -10.66 14.72
CA GLU A 279 -20.12 -10.78 14.10
C GLU A 279 -21.24 -11.11 15.13
N ILE A 280 -20.87 -11.64 16.29
CA ILE A 280 -21.82 -11.98 17.36
C ILE A 280 -22.14 -10.76 18.23
N GLU A 281 -21.20 -9.86 18.42
CA GLU A 281 -21.34 -8.63 19.23
C GLU A 281 -22.06 -7.52 18.43
#